data_4760726cd7426495ab8b0d9ce7bd850a
#
_entry.id   4760726cd7426495ab8b0d9ce7bd850a
#
_cell.length_a   1.000
_cell.length_b   1.000
_cell.length_c   1.000
_cell.angle_alpha   90.00
_cell.angle_beta   90.00
_cell.angle_gamma   90.00
#
_symmetry.space_group_name_H-M   'P 1'
#
loop_
_entity.id
_entity.type
_entity.pdbx_description
1 polymer ?
#
loop_
_entity_poly.entity_id
_entity_poly.type
_entity_poly.pdbx_seq_one_letter_code
_entity_poly.pdbx_strand_id
1 'polypeptide(L)'
;TYLKHNIYFIQWAKENHQIKSLDEGKKYVNEWLEMREKQGLSAYTVKLETSALMKLYSISSNEIYKSNARYRANIQRSRGEKVRDKHFSEEKHKDLVRFCRATGLRRAELQQLRGTDLIEINGEPFICVSKGAKGGRHRNIPLAFEKDFIQGLMSSKGDNKVFEKIPNGADIHSYRAEYATRLYKALARDINTLPKSEKYHCRKDLKGACYDKKAMLEVSRALGH
;
A
#
# COMPACT_ATOMS: atom_id res chain seq x y z
N THR A 1 11.64 -9.12 1.23
CA THR A 1 12.05 -7.87 0.57
C THR A 1 13.51 -7.54 0.90
N TYR A 2 13.91 -7.48 2.17
CA TYR A 2 15.31 -7.20 2.58
C TYR A 2 16.29 -8.22 2.02
N LEU A 3 15.97 -9.50 2.06
CA LEU A 3 16.83 -10.56 1.52
C LEU A 3 17.21 -10.29 0.05
N LYS A 4 16.25 -9.88 -0.79
CA LYS A 4 16.51 -9.56 -2.20
C LYS A 4 17.56 -8.45 -2.36
N HIS A 5 17.43 -7.36 -1.60
CA HIS A 5 18.36 -6.24 -1.65
C HIS A 5 19.74 -6.60 -1.11
N ASN A 6 19.78 -7.41 -0.06
CA ASN A 6 21.04 -7.93 0.47
C ASN A 6 21.76 -8.84 -0.55
N ILE A 7 21.01 -9.68 -1.27
CA ILE A 7 21.60 -10.52 -2.33
C ILE A 7 22.21 -9.66 -3.44
N TYR A 8 21.52 -8.61 -3.89
CA TYR A 8 22.04 -7.71 -4.92
C TYR A 8 23.34 -7.02 -4.48
N PHE A 9 23.39 -6.56 -3.23
CA PHE A 9 24.62 -5.99 -2.67
C PHE A 9 25.76 -7.01 -2.61
N ILE A 10 25.50 -8.22 -2.10
CA ILE A 10 26.53 -9.26 -1.95
C ILE A 10 27.07 -9.69 -3.32
N GLN A 11 26.20 -9.83 -4.33
CA GLN A 11 26.62 -10.13 -5.70
C GLN A 11 27.54 -9.05 -6.25
N TRP A 12 27.14 -7.79 -6.15
CA TRP A 12 27.94 -6.65 -6.57
C TRP A 12 29.30 -6.59 -5.84
N ALA A 13 29.31 -6.80 -4.52
CA ALA A 13 30.55 -6.79 -3.73
C ALA A 13 31.49 -7.94 -4.10
N LYS A 14 30.96 -9.12 -4.46
CA LYS A 14 31.78 -10.21 -5.00
C LYS A 14 32.38 -9.87 -6.36
N GLU A 15 31.61 -9.29 -7.25
CA GLU A 15 32.03 -8.96 -8.63
C GLU A 15 33.06 -7.83 -8.65
N ASN A 16 32.88 -6.79 -7.82
CA ASN A 16 33.71 -5.58 -7.88
C ASN A 16 34.86 -5.57 -6.86
N HIS A 17 34.73 -6.27 -5.74
CA HIS A 17 35.70 -6.25 -4.64
C HIS A 17 36.19 -7.64 -4.24
N GLN A 18 35.74 -8.72 -4.93
CA GLN A 18 36.17 -10.08 -4.73
C GLN A 18 36.12 -10.53 -3.24
N ILE A 19 35.11 -10.07 -2.51
CA ILE A 19 34.95 -10.42 -1.09
C ILE A 19 34.81 -11.93 -0.90
N LYS A 20 35.47 -12.47 0.12
CA LYS A 20 35.46 -13.91 0.46
C LYS A 20 34.49 -14.24 1.59
N SER A 21 34.11 -13.26 2.37
CA SER A 21 33.16 -13.41 3.48
C SER A 21 32.12 -12.31 3.48
N LEU A 22 31.02 -12.55 4.21
CA LEU A 22 29.98 -11.53 4.38
C LEU A 22 30.52 -10.30 5.12
N ASP A 23 31.35 -10.51 6.14
CA ASP A 23 31.87 -9.41 6.96
C ASP A 23 32.80 -8.47 6.18
N GLU A 24 33.56 -8.99 5.21
CA GLU A 24 34.35 -8.15 4.31
C GLU A 24 33.50 -7.18 3.49
N GLY A 25 32.24 -7.54 3.22
CA GLY A 25 31.31 -6.68 2.48
C GLY A 25 30.93 -5.42 3.26
N LYS A 26 30.97 -5.42 4.59
CA LYS A 26 30.51 -4.30 5.42
C LYS A 26 31.15 -2.96 5.03
N LYS A 27 32.43 -2.94 4.72
CA LYS A 27 33.19 -1.73 4.35
C LYS A 27 32.73 -1.10 3.03
N TYR A 28 32.07 -1.84 2.16
CA TYR A 28 31.60 -1.38 0.86
C TYR A 28 30.13 -0.94 0.82
N VAL A 29 29.42 -0.98 1.97
CA VAL A 29 28.01 -0.63 2.06
C VAL A 29 27.72 0.79 1.59
N ASN A 30 28.53 1.76 2.02
CA ASN A 30 28.34 3.15 1.64
C ASN A 30 28.63 3.40 0.17
N GLU A 31 29.67 2.77 -0.38
CA GLU A 31 30.01 2.82 -1.79
C GLU A 31 28.86 2.28 -2.67
N TRP A 32 28.28 1.13 -2.27
CA TRP A 32 27.09 0.58 -2.95
C TRP A 32 25.93 1.57 -2.95
N LEU A 33 25.58 2.12 -1.80
CA LEU A 33 24.42 3.02 -1.69
C LEU A 33 24.62 4.31 -2.49
N GLU A 34 25.82 4.87 -2.49
CA GLU A 34 26.19 6.02 -3.29
C GLU A 34 26.10 5.71 -4.79
N MET A 35 26.65 4.59 -5.22
CA MET A 35 26.60 4.12 -6.59
C MET A 35 25.14 3.93 -7.05
N ARG A 36 24.27 3.33 -6.21
CA ARG A 36 22.84 3.14 -6.52
C ARG A 36 22.13 4.49 -6.71
N GLU A 37 22.47 5.49 -5.94
CA GLU A 37 21.90 6.84 -6.10
C GLU A 37 22.41 7.50 -7.38
N LYS A 38 23.71 7.41 -7.71
CA LYS A 38 24.31 7.88 -8.96
C LYS A 38 23.72 7.19 -10.20
N GLN A 39 23.28 5.94 -10.09
CA GLN A 39 22.54 5.22 -11.13
C GLN A 39 21.10 5.73 -11.33
N GLY A 40 20.65 6.73 -10.59
CA GLY A 40 19.32 7.32 -10.72
C GLY A 40 18.21 6.53 -10.05
N LEU A 41 18.51 5.60 -9.13
CA LEU A 41 17.48 4.94 -8.36
C LEU A 41 16.75 5.94 -7.46
N SER A 42 15.44 5.73 -7.31
CA SER A 42 14.65 6.62 -6.46
C SER A 42 15.17 6.61 -5.01
N ALA A 43 15.14 7.77 -4.35
CA ALA A 43 15.50 7.89 -2.94
C ALA A 43 14.70 6.93 -2.01
N TYR A 44 13.51 6.49 -2.43
CA TYR A 44 12.74 5.45 -1.74
C TYR A 44 13.40 4.07 -1.84
N THR A 45 13.92 3.73 -3.02
CA THR A 45 14.63 2.45 -3.25
C THR A 45 15.94 2.43 -2.49
N VAL A 46 16.76 3.48 -2.62
CA VAL A 46 18.04 3.58 -1.91
C VAL A 46 17.81 3.50 -0.39
N LYS A 47 16.79 4.17 0.14
CA LYS A 47 16.45 4.09 1.58
C LYS A 47 16.00 2.70 2.01
N LEU A 48 15.33 1.95 1.14
CA LEU A 48 14.97 0.55 1.42
C LEU A 48 16.22 -0.33 1.47
N GLU A 49 17.16 -0.16 0.52
CA GLU A 49 18.45 -0.85 0.51
C GLU A 49 19.28 -0.49 1.74
N THR A 50 19.35 0.81 2.10
CA THR A 50 19.95 1.28 3.35
C THR A 50 19.44 0.50 4.56
N SER A 51 18.09 0.42 4.69
CA SER A 51 17.47 -0.27 5.84
C SER A 51 17.73 -1.78 5.84
N ALA A 52 17.86 -2.40 4.67
CA ALA A 52 18.20 -3.81 4.55
C ALA A 52 19.65 -4.08 4.99
N LEU A 53 20.60 -3.23 4.55
CA LEU A 53 22.02 -3.36 4.87
C LEU A 53 22.34 -2.98 6.33
N MET A 54 21.65 -1.97 6.87
CA MET A 54 21.72 -1.66 8.31
C MET A 54 21.35 -2.87 9.15
N LYS A 55 20.28 -3.59 8.77
CA LYS A 55 19.85 -4.79 9.48
C LYS A 55 20.82 -5.96 9.29
N LEU A 56 21.39 -6.11 8.08
CA LEU A 56 22.34 -7.18 7.78
C LEU A 56 23.62 -7.06 8.60
N TYR A 57 24.18 -5.86 8.69
CA TYR A 57 25.49 -5.59 9.28
C TYR A 57 25.42 -4.90 10.63
N SER A 58 24.24 -4.70 11.20
CA SER A 58 24.04 -3.97 12.47
C SER A 58 24.71 -2.59 12.46
N ILE A 59 24.63 -1.87 11.31
CA ILE A 59 25.20 -0.53 11.16
C ILE A 59 24.24 0.51 11.74
N SER A 60 24.75 1.47 12.49
CA SER A 60 23.93 2.57 13.01
C SER A 60 23.54 3.58 11.92
N SER A 61 22.46 4.34 12.16
CA SER A 61 22.00 5.35 11.21
C SER A 61 22.98 6.52 11.01
N ASN A 62 23.95 6.69 11.89
CA ASN A 62 24.95 7.75 11.82
C ASN A 62 26.17 7.37 10.97
N GLU A 63 26.39 6.07 10.78
CA GLU A 63 27.56 5.51 10.09
C GLU A 63 27.27 5.16 8.63
N ILE A 64 25.99 5.19 8.24
CA ILE A 64 25.55 4.78 6.91
C ILE A 64 25.28 5.97 6.00
N TYR A 65 25.55 5.78 4.70
CA TYR A 65 25.27 6.75 3.67
C TYR A 65 23.84 7.33 3.74
N LYS A 66 23.75 8.65 3.70
CA LYS A 66 22.48 9.38 3.75
C LYS A 66 22.01 9.71 2.34
N SER A 67 21.11 8.90 1.82
CA SER A 67 20.47 9.16 0.53
C SER A 67 19.69 10.48 0.52
N ASN A 68 19.43 11.00 -0.68
CA ASN A 68 18.61 12.18 -0.92
C ASN A 68 17.24 12.14 -0.22
N ALA A 69 16.67 13.32 0.01
CA ALA A 69 15.36 13.44 0.64
C ALA A 69 14.28 12.81 -0.24
N ARG A 70 13.33 12.10 0.40
CA ARG A 70 12.20 11.48 -0.28
C ARG A 70 11.09 12.50 -0.48
N TYR A 71 10.91 12.96 -1.70
CA TYR A 71 9.79 13.79 -2.10
C TYR A 71 8.78 12.98 -2.91
N ARG A 72 7.50 13.17 -2.64
CA ARG A 72 6.44 12.44 -3.31
C ARG A 72 6.36 12.79 -4.81
N ALA A 73 6.67 14.03 -5.15
CA ALA A 73 6.77 14.49 -6.53
C ALA A 73 7.80 13.71 -7.37
N ASN A 74 8.86 13.19 -6.72
CA ASN A 74 9.92 12.44 -7.38
C ASN A 74 9.65 10.93 -7.49
N ILE A 75 8.46 10.46 -7.09
CA ILE A 75 8.11 9.05 -7.21
C ILE A 75 7.79 8.75 -8.68
N GLN A 76 8.72 8.12 -9.37
CA GLN A 76 8.45 7.48 -10.65
C GLN A 76 7.78 6.12 -10.38
N ARG A 77 6.53 5.99 -10.78
CA ARG A 77 5.83 4.70 -10.69
C ARG A 77 6.37 3.78 -11.77
N SER A 78 6.92 2.64 -11.37
CA SER A 78 7.37 1.61 -12.31
C SER A 78 6.22 1.01 -13.15
N ARG A 79 4.97 1.23 -12.73
CA ARG A 79 3.75 0.87 -13.44
C ARG A 79 3.11 2.13 -14.02
N GLY A 80 3.57 2.53 -15.20
CA GLY A 80 2.81 3.45 -16.03
C GLY A 80 1.67 2.74 -16.75
N GLU A 81 0.84 3.47 -17.49
CA GLU A 81 -0.25 2.93 -18.31
C GLU A 81 0.19 1.81 -19.27
N LYS A 82 1.45 1.81 -19.69
CA LYS A 82 2.05 0.81 -20.60
C LYS A 82 2.28 -0.58 -19.97
N VAL A 83 2.23 -0.71 -18.64
CA VAL A 83 2.51 -1.97 -17.92
C VAL A 83 1.25 -2.64 -17.40
N ARG A 84 0.08 -2.03 -17.61
CA ARG A 84 -1.20 -2.70 -17.37
C ARG A 84 -1.35 -3.85 -18.36
N ASP A 85 -1.88 -4.95 -17.86
CA ASP A 85 -2.25 -6.09 -18.71
C ASP A 85 -3.12 -5.58 -19.86
N LYS A 86 -2.61 -5.66 -21.10
CA LYS A 86 -3.32 -5.23 -22.31
C LYS A 86 -4.66 -5.96 -22.49
N HIS A 87 -4.83 -7.11 -21.84
CA HIS A 87 -6.04 -7.91 -21.90
C HIS A 87 -7.02 -7.61 -20.75
N PHE A 88 -6.64 -6.77 -19.77
CA PHE A 88 -7.56 -6.37 -18.72
C PHE A 88 -8.50 -5.27 -19.22
N SER A 89 -9.80 -5.54 -19.20
CA SER A 89 -10.84 -4.58 -19.48
C SER A 89 -11.69 -4.37 -18.23
N GLU A 90 -11.82 -3.13 -17.77
CA GLU A 90 -12.71 -2.78 -16.66
C GLU A 90 -14.16 -3.14 -16.97
N GLU A 91 -14.59 -3.00 -18.23
CA GLU A 91 -15.94 -3.34 -18.67
C GLU A 91 -16.23 -4.85 -18.52
N LYS A 92 -15.30 -5.70 -18.94
CA LYS A 92 -15.44 -7.16 -18.76
C LYS A 92 -15.43 -7.60 -17.30
N HIS A 93 -14.88 -6.79 -16.39
CA HIS A 93 -14.76 -7.05 -14.96
C HIS A 93 -15.49 -5.98 -14.13
N LYS A 94 -16.55 -5.40 -14.67
CA LYS A 94 -17.27 -4.27 -14.07
C LYS A 94 -17.68 -4.50 -12.61
N ASP A 95 -18.16 -5.68 -12.28
CA ASP A 95 -18.59 -6.00 -10.91
C ASP A 95 -17.40 -6.06 -9.93
N LEU A 96 -16.26 -6.62 -10.35
CA LEU A 96 -15.03 -6.60 -9.56
C LEU A 96 -14.52 -5.17 -9.33
N VAL A 97 -14.48 -4.36 -10.39
CA VAL A 97 -14.00 -2.97 -10.31
C VAL A 97 -14.92 -2.14 -9.43
N ARG A 98 -16.25 -2.24 -9.64
CA ARG A 98 -17.28 -1.58 -8.84
C ARG A 98 -17.17 -1.97 -7.37
N PHE A 99 -17.03 -3.26 -7.09
CA PHE A 99 -16.85 -3.78 -5.74
C PHE A 99 -15.56 -3.26 -5.08
N CYS A 100 -14.45 -3.25 -5.80
CA CYS A 100 -13.17 -2.74 -5.28
C CYS A 100 -13.23 -1.24 -4.97
N ARG A 101 -13.87 -0.44 -5.83
CA ARG A 101 -14.09 1.01 -5.62
C ARG A 101 -15.04 1.32 -4.47
N ALA A 102 -15.92 0.38 -4.13
CA ALA A 102 -16.89 0.54 -3.04
C ALA A 102 -16.39 0.04 -1.68
N THR A 103 -15.38 -0.86 -1.65
CA THR A 103 -14.92 -1.51 -0.42
C THR A 103 -13.47 -1.24 -0.05
N GLY A 104 -12.64 -0.88 -1.02
CA GLY A 104 -11.22 -0.62 -0.82
C GLY A 104 -10.41 -1.84 -0.32
N LEU A 105 -10.88 -3.07 -0.55
CA LEU A 105 -10.19 -4.29 -0.15
C LEU A 105 -8.84 -4.47 -0.87
N ARG A 106 -7.89 -5.12 -0.19
CA ARG A 106 -6.61 -5.52 -0.81
C ARG A 106 -6.81 -6.77 -1.67
N ARG A 107 -5.91 -6.99 -2.64
CA ARG A 107 -5.94 -8.19 -3.51
C ARG A 107 -6.01 -9.50 -2.72
N ALA A 108 -5.18 -9.64 -1.69
CA ALA A 108 -5.17 -10.86 -0.86
C ALA A 108 -6.47 -11.05 -0.07
N GLU A 109 -7.11 -9.97 0.35
CA GLU A 109 -8.40 -9.98 1.03
C GLU A 109 -9.52 -10.40 0.05
N LEU A 110 -9.55 -9.81 -1.15
CA LEU A 110 -10.49 -10.18 -2.22
C LEU A 110 -10.39 -11.65 -2.64
N GLN A 111 -9.16 -12.20 -2.69
CA GLN A 111 -8.93 -13.61 -3.05
C GLN A 111 -9.48 -14.60 -2.02
N GLN A 112 -9.70 -14.16 -0.79
CA GLN A 112 -10.19 -14.99 0.31
C GLN A 112 -11.65 -14.69 0.68
N LEU A 113 -12.21 -13.59 0.15
CA LEU A 113 -13.54 -13.11 0.50
C LEU A 113 -14.63 -14.09 0.08
N ARG A 114 -15.52 -14.42 1.00
CA ARG A 114 -16.71 -15.26 0.78
C ARG A 114 -17.99 -14.47 1.00
N GLY A 115 -19.11 -14.97 0.49
CA GLY A 115 -20.40 -14.37 0.75
C GLY A 115 -20.76 -14.32 2.25
N THR A 116 -20.37 -15.35 3.00
CA THR A 116 -20.53 -15.42 4.46
C THR A 116 -19.69 -14.41 5.26
N ASP A 117 -18.76 -13.70 4.64
CA ASP A 117 -18.06 -12.59 5.27
C ASP A 117 -18.90 -11.30 5.32
N LEU A 118 -20.09 -11.29 4.71
CA LEU A 118 -21.10 -10.25 4.91
C LEU A 118 -21.78 -10.51 6.26
N ILE A 119 -21.68 -9.55 7.17
CA ILE A 119 -22.25 -9.61 8.51
C ILE A 119 -23.13 -8.41 8.78
N GLU A 120 -23.99 -8.52 9.78
CA GLU A 120 -24.80 -7.40 10.28
C GLU A 120 -24.36 -7.02 11.69
N ILE A 121 -24.21 -5.73 11.95
CA ILE A 121 -23.89 -5.17 13.27
C ILE A 121 -24.87 -4.03 13.52
N ASN A 122 -25.71 -4.18 14.54
CA ASN A 122 -26.74 -3.17 14.91
C ASN A 122 -27.67 -2.79 13.75
N GLY A 123 -28.08 -3.76 12.92
CA GLY A 123 -28.93 -3.52 11.74
C GLY A 123 -28.22 -2.97 10.50
N GLU A 124 -26.92 -2.74 10.56
CA GLU A 124 -26.14 -2.24 9.43
C GLU A 124 -25.19 -3.33 8.87
N PRO A 125 -25.09 -3.44 7.54
CA PRO A 125 -24.22 -4.46 6.93
C PRO A 125 -22.76 -4.03 6.89
N PHE A 126 -21.89 -4.99 7.16
CA PHE A 126 -20.43 -4.86 7.12
C PHE A 126 -19.80 -6.03 6.39
N ILE A 127 -18.61 -5.81 5.84
CA ILE A 127 -17.73 -6.88 5.38
C ILE A 127 -16.71 -7.17 6.48
N CYS A 128 -16.74 -8.41 7.02
CA CYS A 128 -15.76 -8.90 7.98
C CYS A 128 -14.48 -9.35 7.24
N VAL A 129 -13.38 -8.62 7.43
CA VAL A 129 -12.08 -8.97 6.86
C VAL A 129 -11.25 -9.70 7.91
N SER A 130 -11.25 -11.02 7.86
CA SER A 130 -10.48 -11.87 8.76
C SER A 130 -9.32 -12.59 8.07
N LYS A 131 -9.49 -12.95 6.79
CA LYS A 131 -8.51 -13.68 5.99
C LYS A 131 -7.80 -12.76 4.99
N GLY A 132 -6.53 -13.02 4.73
CA GLY A 132 -5.73 -12.21 3.79
C GLY A 132 -5.35 -10.81 4.30
N ALA A 133 -5.75 -10.46 5.52
CA ALA A 133 -5.44 -9.18 6.13
C ALA A 133 -3.94 -9.03 6.40
N LYS A 134 -3.35 -7.91 5.98
CA LYS A 134 -1.93 -7.64 6.21
C LYS A 134 -1.64 -7.53 7.73
N GLY A 135 -0.74 -8.40 8.21
CA GLY A 135 -0.40 -8.47 9.64
C GLY A 135 -1.51 -9.09 10.51
N GLY A 136 -2.44 -9.84 9.92
CA GLY A 136 -3.50 -10.55 10.65
C GLY A 136 -4.56 -9.63 11.28
N ARG A 137 -4.61 -8.36 10.92
CA ARG A 137 -5.54 -7.39 11.52
C ARG A 137 -6.95 -7.57 10.98
N HIS A 138 -7.82 -8.08 11.84
CA HIS A 138 -9.25 -8.18 11.57
C HIS A 138 -9.89 -6.79 11.57
N ARG A 139 -10.88 -6.58 10.71
CA ARG A 139 -11.70 -5.37 10.70
C ARG A 139 -13.04 -5.58 10.03
N ASN A 140 -14.00 -4.75 10.40
CA ASN A 140 -15.29 -4.67 9.73
C ASN A 140 -15.32 -3.41 8.88
N ILE A 141 -15.65 -3.55 7.61
CA ILE A 141 -15.75 -2.44 6.65
C ILE A 141 -17.24 -2.10 6.51
N PRO A 142 -17.67 -0.88 6.88
CA PRO A 142 -19.04 -0.47 6.66
C PRO A 142 -19.33 -0.32 5.17
N LEU A 143 -20.52 -0.71 4.72
CA LEU A 143 -20.97 -0.53 3.35
C LEU A 143 -21.43 0.91 3.13
N ALA A 144 -20.47 1.84 3.06
CA ALA A 144 -20.75 3.26 2.84
C ALA A 144 -21.16 3.58 1.39
N PHE A 145 -20.87 2.68 0.46
CA PHE A 145 -21.15 2.87 -0.97
C PHE A 145 -21.67 1.57 -1.57
N GLU A 146 -22.57 1.68 -2.56
CA GLU A 146 -23.05 0.54 -3.34
C GLU A 146 -23.65 -0.60 -2.47
N LYS A 147 -24.32 -0.23 -1.37
CA LYS A 147 -24.80 -1.15 -0.33
C LYS A 147 -25.61 -2.31 -0.95
N ASP A 148 -26.65 -2.02 -1.73
CA ASP A 148 -27.52 -3.04 -2.30
C ASP A 148 -26.79 -3.98 -3.28
N PHE A 149 -25.90 -3.41 -4.10
CA PHE A 149 -25.08 -4.19 -5.02
C PHE A 149 -24.18 -5.17 -4.28
N ILE A 150 -23.48 -4.70 -3.24
CA ILE A 150 -22.55 -5.52 -2.46
C ILE A 150 -23.31 -6.61 -1.71
N GLN A 151 -24.43 -6.26 -1.05
CA GLN A 151 -25.26 -7.22 -0.33
C GLN A 151 -25.82 -8.29 -1.29
N GLY A 152 -26.38 -7.89 -2.43
CA GLY A 152 -26.90 -8.82 -3.44
C GLY A 152 -25.83 -9.76 -3.97
N LEU A 153 -24.65 -9.21 -4.32
CA LEU A 153 -23.54 -10.00 -4.83
C LEU A 153 -23.02 -10.99 -3.78
N MET A 154 -22.79 -10.56 -2.55
CA MET A 154 -22.23 -11.40 -1.49
C MET A 154 -23.25 -12.46 -1.04
N SER A 155 -24.50 -12.08 -0.82
CA SER A 155 -25.57 -13.02 -0.40
C SER A 155 -25.79 -14.13 -1.43
N SER A 156 -25.64 -13.85 -2.74
CA SER A 156 -25.75 -14.87 -3.78
C SER A 156 -24.64 -15.91 -3.77
N LYS A 157 -23.53 -15.66 -3.05
CA LYS A 157 -22.35 -16.53 -3.03
C LYS A 157 -22.31 -17.51 -1.84
N GLY A 158 -22.99 -17.21 -0.74
CA GLY A 158 -22.95 -18.06 0.44
C GLY A 158 -21.51 -18.39 0.87
N ASP A 159 -21.19 -19.65 1.03
CA ASP A 159 -19.83 -20.10 1.41
C ASP A 159 -18.80 -20.05 0.27
N ASN A 160 -19.24 -19.75 -0.94
CA ASN A 160 -18.31 -19.65 -2.08
C ASN A 160 -17.57 -18.31 -2.07
N LYS A 161 -16.46 -18.26 -2.81
CA LYS A 161 -15.73 -17.01 -3.04
C LYS A 161 -16.59 -16.00 -3.81
N VAL A 162 -16.52 -14.74 -3.39
CA VAL A 162 -17.22 -13.65 -4.10
C VAL A 162 -16.65 -13.52 -5.52
N PHE A 163 -15.32 -13.64 -5.66
CA PHE A 163 -14.63 -13.67 -6.94
C PHE A 163 -13.71 -14.89 -7.02
N GLU A 164 -13.93 -15.76 -7.99
CA GLU A 164 -13.11 -16.95 -8.20
C GLU A 164 -11.66 -16.58 -8.55
N LYS A 165 -11.49 -15.58 -9.40
CA LYS A 165 -10.19 -15.11 -9.87
C LYS A 165 -10.12 -13.59 -9.85
N ILE A 166 -9.01 -13.07 -9.34
CA ILE A 166 -8.68 -11.64 -9.43
C ILE A 166 -7.61 -11.47 -10.52
N PRO A 167 -7.94 -10.89 -11.68
CA PRO A 167 -6.98 -10.69 -12.78
C PRO A 167 -5.73 -9.94 -12.33
N ASN A 168 -4.55 -10.38 -12.77
CA ASN A 168 -3.30 -9.73 -12.39
C ASN A 168 -3.21 -8.27 -12.86
N GLY A 169 -3.80 -7.97 -14.02
CA GLY A 169 -3.85 -6.63 -14.59
C GLY A 169 -4.78 -5.66 -13.86
N ALA A 170 -5.69 -6.14 -12.99
CA ALA A 170 -6.56 -5.26 -12.21
C ALA A 170 -5.73 -4.42 -11.22
N ASP A 171 -5.82 -3.08 -11.31
CA ASP A 171 -5.11 -2.17 -10.41
C ASP A 171 -5.88 -1.96 -9.10
N ILE A 172 -5.90 -3.02 -8.27
CA ILE A 172 -6.60 -3.02 -6.98
C ILE A 172 -6.12 -1.87 -6.07
N HIS A 173 -4.84 -1.46 -6.18
CA HIS A 173 -4.32 -0.34 -5.39
C HIS A 173 -4.90 1.01 -5.81
N SER A 174 -5.14 1.22 -7.10
CA SER A 174 -5.80 2.42 -7.59
C SER A 174 -7.24 2.50 -7.09
N TYR A 175 -8.01 1.42 -7.26
CA TYR A 175 -9.41 1.37 -6.78
C TYR A 175 -9.51 1.59 -5.26
N ARG A 176 -8.57 1.04 -4.50
CA ARG A 176 -8.49 1.28 -3.06
C ARG A 176 -8.15 2.75 -2.73
N ALA A 177 -7.31 3.41 -3.51
CA ALA A 177 -7.03 4.84 -3.34
C ALA A 177 -8.25 5.71 -3.69
N GLU A 178 -9.02 5.33 -4.71
CA GLU A 178 -10.30 5.96 -5.07
C GLU A 178 -11.32 5.81 -3.93
N TYR A 179 -11.48 4.61 -3.38
CA TYR A 179 -12.31 4.36 -2.20
C TYR A 179 -11.90 5.24 -1.02
N ALA A 180 -10.61 5.28 -0.68
CA ALA A 180 -10.09 6.09 0.42
C ALA A 180 -10.42 7.58 0.25
N THR A 181 -10.24 8.10 -0.98
CA THR A 181 -10.54 9.48 -1.30
C THR A 181 -12.03 9.77 -1.22
N ARG A 182 -12.86 8.88 -1.75
CA ARG A 182 -14.33 8.99 -1.72
C ARG A 182 -14.86 8.94 -0.28
N LEU A 183 -14.37 8.00 0.51
CA LEU A 183 -14.76 7.86 1.92
C LEU A 183 -14.32 9.07 2.74
N TYR A 184 -13.09 9.57 2.52
CA TYR A 184 -12.65 10.79 3.18
C TYR A 184 -13.56 11.97 2.85
N LYS A 185 -13.89 12.18 1.58
CA LYS A 185 -14.79 13.28 1.15
C LYS A 185 -16.18 13.18 1.76
N ALA A 186 -16.69 11.96 1.96
CA ALA A 186 -18.01 11.74 2.58
C ALA A 186 -18.01 12.00 4.09
N LEU A 187 -16.86 11.83 4.77
CA LEU A 187 -16.74 11.97 6.22
C LEU A 187 -16.14 13.30 6.67
N ALA A 188 -15.42 13.99 5.78
CA ALA A 188 -14.68 15.20 6.13
C ALA A 188 -15.64 16.36 6.39
N ARG A 189 -15.40 17.01 7.53
CA ARG A 189 -16.04 18.27 7.91
C ARG A 189 -15.35 19.43 7.17
N ASP A 190 -15.98 20.59 7.11
CA ASP A 190 -15.35 21.78 6.55
C ASP A 190 -14.08 22.12 7.33
N ILE A 191 -12.95 22.05 6.65
CA ILE A 191 -11.64 22.27 7.25
C ILE A 191 -11.49 23.68 7.84
N ASN A 192 -12.22 24.68 7.31
CA ASN A 192 -12.12 26.06 7.76
C ASN A 192 -12.75 26.24 9.14
N THR A 193 -13.77 25.46 9.48
CA THR A 193 -14.50 25.54 10.75
C THR A 193 -13.82 24.74 11.88
N LEU A 194 -12.87 23.86 11.55
CA LEU A 194 -12.22 23.01 12.53
C LEU A 194 -11.17 23.76 13.35
N PRO A 195 -11.03 23.47 14.65
CA PRO A 195 -9.91 23.97 15.45
C PRO A 195 -8.59 23.34 14.98
N LYS A 196 -7.47 24.02 15.22
CA LYS A 196 -6.13 23.56 14.82
C LYS A 196 -5.77 22.16 15.33
N SER A 197 -6.24 21.79 16.52
CA SER A 197 -6.04 20.48 17.14
C SER A 197 -6.67 19.33 16.35
N GLU A 198 -7.76 19.58 15.62
CA GLU A 198 -8.47 18.60 14.80
C GLU A 198 -8.01 18.56 13.35
N LYS A 199 -7.08 19.43 12.95
CA LYS A 199 -6.48 19.48 11.62
C LYS A 199 -5.19 18.65 11.58
N TYR A 200 -5.04 17.85 10.54
CA TYR A 200 -3.75 17.25 10.17
C TYR A 200 -3.04 18.16 9.19
N HIS A 201 -1.92 18.71 9.59
CA HIS A 201 -1.08 19.54 8.70
C HIS A 201 -0.06 18.69 7.97
N CYS A 202 -0.09 18.72 6.67
CA CYS A 202 0.85 18.01 5.83
C CYS A 202 2.27 18.59 5.96
N ARG A 203 3.26 17.73 5.73
CA ARG A 203 4.69 18.08 5.77
C ARG A 203 5.31 17.92 4.39
N LYS A 204 6.53 18.40 4.23
CA LYS A 204 7.35 18.31 3.01
C LYS A 204 6.64 18.95 1.81
N ASP A 205 6.57 18.20 0.71
CA ASP A 205 5.99 18.59 -0.59
C ASP A 205 4.47 18.90 -0.54
N LEU A 206 3.79 18.46 0.48
CA LEU A 206 2.37 18.82 0.73
C LEU A 206 2.21 19.87 1.83
N LYS A 207 3.29 20.55 2.23
CA LYS A 207 3.24 21.61 3.24
C LYS A 207 2.22 22.68 2.84
N GLY A 208 1.33 22.99 3.77
CA GLY A 208 0.20 23.93 3.55
C GLY A 208 -1.15 23.24 3.37
N ALA A 209 -1.20 21.99 2.91
CA ALA A 209 -2.43 21.22 2.88
C ALA A 209 -2.83 20.74 4.28
N CYS A 210 -4.13 20.80 4.55
CA CYS A 210 -4.72 20.35 5.82
C CYS A 210 -5.84 19.36 5.55
N TYR A 211 -5.99 18.39 6.45
CA TYR A 211 -7.04 17.39 6.40
C TYR A 211 -7.74 17.25 7.76
N ASP A 212 -9.01 16.85 7.76
CA ASP A 212 -9.74 16.50 8.97
C ASP A 212 -9.16 15.22 9.59
N LYS A 213 -8.59 15.31 10.80
CA LYS A 213 -7.99 14.17 11.50
C LYS A 213 -8.98 13.05 11.78
N LYS A 214 -10.23 13.39 12.13
CA LYS A 214 -11.26 12.39 12.44
C LYS A 214 -11.61 11.59 11.19
N ALA A 215 -11.89 12.27 10.09
CA ALA A 215 -12.16 11.62 8.82
C ALA A 215 -10.99 10.75 8.34
N MET A 216 -9.75 11.23 8.46
CA MET A 216 -8.56 10.43 8.16
C MET A 216 -8.45 9.17 9.01
N LEU A 217 -8.77 9.25 10.29
CA LEU A 217 -8.74 8.11 11.21
C LEU A 217 -9.77 7.05 10.82
N GLU A 218 -11.00 7.46 10.50
CA GLU A 218 -12.05 6.53 10.07
C GLU A 218 -11.69 5.84 8.74
N VAL A 219 -11.17 6.59 7.77
CA VAL A 219 -10.64 6.00 6.52
C VAL A 219 -9.49 5.02 6.81
N SER A 220 -8.58 5.37 7.71
CA SER A 220 -7.47 4.52 8.11
C SER A 220 -7.94 3.20 8.72
N ARG A 221 -8.95 3.26 9.59
CA ARG A 221 -9.60 2.08 10.21
C ARG A 221 -10.27 1.19 9.15
N ALA A 222 -11.09 1.78 8.29
CA ALA A 222 -11.75 1.05 7.20
C ALA A 222 -10.74 0.36 6.27
N LEU A 223 -9.58 0.98 6.07
CA LEU A 223 -8.48 0.42 5.29
C LEU A 223 -7.60 -0.58 6.08
N GLY A 224 -7.73 -0.71 7.39
CA GLY A 224 -6.92 -1.62 8.21
C GLY A 224 -5.46 -1.17 8.36
N HIS A 225 -5.27 0.09 8.69
CA HIS A 225 -3.98 0.69 9.04
C HIS A 225 -3.85 0.92 10.53
#